data_dacbc6100ee2acb622a6c5e8bd6ca3d3
#
_entry.id   dacbc6100ee2acb622a6c5e8bd6ca3d3
#
_cell.length_a   1.000
_cell.length_b   1.000
_cell.length_c   1.000
_cell.angle_alpha   90.00
_cell.angle_beta   90.00
_cell.angle_gamma   90.00
#
_symmetry.space_group_name_H-M   'P 1'
#
loop_
_entity.id
_entity.type
_entity.pdbx_description
1 polymer ?
#
loop_
_entity_poly.entity_id
_entity_poly.type
_entity_poly.pdbx_seq_one_letter_code
_entity_poly.pdbx_strand_id
1 'polypeptide(L)'
;MTEAREPEVLVVGAGPVGLMAALFLHRQGVSVEIIDQDQRVAQHSYALPLHPRTLDLLEEGGLLGRALDRGRRLPALAFCEGSDRRAAIDFARLGLRHPFLLVLRQSLLERETEDELRVRGVRVRWTHRLESLRLDGDRATAEVARLDEMASGYPIARSEWVVVARETRRPAFIIGADGWNSAVRRMAGVETEEAGGTLVFSVYEFEARGDLPDEARVVLEPGAQSVYWPLEAGRCRWGFEITSTVEHQPTLDRLREFLARRAPWFAARPDNLYWSTMVQFDRRVARTFSSGRMFLAGDAAHMSTPVAALSMNAGIEEAHDLAAGIAAVLHRGAPIETLHRQATERCAAWRGHLGLPGAGGGVTAGPAADEWVRRNADRIAASIPATGAALAAALGQVGLGPRA
;
A
#
# COMPACT_ATOMS: atom_id res chain seq x y z
N MET A 1 -11.00 -7.15 39.24
CA MET A 1 -10.71 -6.56 37.90
C MET A 1 -9.20 -6.67 37.70
N THR A 2 -8.76 -7.61 36.92
CA THR A 2 -7.35 -7.70 36.50
C THR A 2 -7.06 -6.44 35.68
N GLU A 3 -6.12 -5.59 36.14
CA GLU A 3 -5.58 -4.52 35.32
C GLU A 3 -5.15 -5.12 33.98
N ALA A 4 -5.75 -4.66 32.91
CA ALA A 4 -5.35 -5.09 31.57
C ALA A 4 -3.89 -4.65 31.40
N ARG A 5 -3.00 -5.62 31.17
CA ARG A 5 -1.58 -5.37 30.98
C ARG A 5 -1.42 -4.39 29.81
N GLU A 6 -0.69 -3.30 30.05
CA GLU A 6 -0.37 -2.32 29.00
C GLU A 6 0.30 -3.02 27.80
N PRO A 7 -0.08 -2.73 26.56
CA PRO A 7 0.56 -3.31 25.40
C PRO A 7 2.01 -2.79 25.26
N GLU A 8 2.91 -3.65 24.80
CA GLU A 8 4.28 -3.20 24.50
C GLU A 8 4.30 -2.32 23.24
N VAL A 9 3.42 -2.60 22.28
CA VAL A 9 3.28 -1.83 21.05
C VAL A 9 1.82 -1.48 20.79
N LEU A 10 1.58 -0.21 20.49
CA LEU A 10 0.30 0.27 19.95
C LEU A 10 0.45 0.48 18.44
N VAL A 11 -0.32 -0.25 17.64
CA VAL A 11 -0.45 -0.07 16.20
C VAL A 11 -1.69 0.80 15.94
N VAL A 12 -1.52 1.90 15.26
CA VAL A 12 -2.60 2.81 14.85
C VAL A 12 -2.86 2.66 13.37
N GLY A 13 -4.08 2.22 13.03
CA GLY A 13 -4.50 1.86 11.67
C GLY A 13 -4.59 0.35 11.47
N ALA A 14 -5.74 -0.15 11.02
CA ALA A 14 -6.00 -1.56 10.71
C ALA A 14 -6.19 -1.80 9.20
N GLY A 15 -5.51 -1.02 8.37
CA GLY A 15 -5.29 -1.34 6.96
C GLY A 15 -4.27 -2.48 6.79
N PRO A 16 -3.91 -2.84 5.54
CA PRO A 16 -3.07 -4.01 5.27
C PRO A 16 -1.71 -3.95 5.98
N VAL A 17 -1.10 -2.77 6.06
CA VAL A 17 0.20 -2.58 6.72
C VAL A 17 0.10 -2.73 8.23
N GLY A 18 -0.92 -2.12 8.88
CA GLY A 18 -1.09 -2.20 10.33
C GLY A 18 -1.50 -3.60 10.80
N LEU A 19 -2.38 -4.28 10.06
CA LEU A 19 -2.75 -5.68 10.34
C LEU A 19 -1.54 -6.60 10.24
N MET A 20 -0.71 -6.45 9.20
CA MET A 20 0.52 -7.24 9.05
C MET A 20 1.56 -6.89 10.12
N ALA A 21 1.68 -5.60 10.52
CA ALA A 21 2.54 -5.20 11.64
C ALA A 21 2.12 -5.89 12.94
N ALA A 22 0.82 -5.89 13.27
CA ALA A 22 0.30 -6.57 14.44
C ALA A 22 0.55 -8.08 14.40
N LEU A 23 0.38 -8.71 13.22
CA LEU A 23 0.65 -10.14 13.04
C LEU A 23 2.13 -10.49 13.24
N PHE A 24 3.05 -9.72 12.65
CA PHE A 24 4.49 -9.94 12.81
C PHE A 24 4.96 -9.68 14.24
N LEU A 25 4.49 -8.62 14.90
CA LEU A 25 4.77 -8.35 16.31
C LEU A 25 4.33 -9.50 17.19
N HIS A 26 3.09 -9.97 17.03
CA HIS A 26 2.57 -11.09 17.79
C HIS A 26 3.41 -12.37 17.58
N ARG A 27 3.82 -12.65 16.33
CA ARG A 27 4.69 -13.80 16.02
C ARG A 27 6.07 -13.70 16.64
N GLN A 28 6.58 -12.51 16.91
CA GLN A 28 7.82 -12.25 17.64
C GLN A 28 7.64 -12.26 19.17
N GLY A 29 6.43 -12.57 19.66
CA GLY A 29 6.13 -12.61 21.09
C GLY A 29 5.92 -11.25 21.74
N VAL A 30 5.74 -10.19 20.94
CA VAL A 30 5.48 -8.82 21.42
C VAL A 30 3.99 -8.65 21.70
N SER A 31 3.65 -8.09 22.88
CA SER A 31 2.27 -7.74 23.23
C SER A 31 1.81 -6.53 22.42
N VAL A 32 0.79 -6.72 21.57
CA VAL A 32 0.31 -5.70 20.65
C VAL A 32 -1.16 -5.37 20.88
N GLU A 33 -1.49 -4.07 20.86
CA GLU A 33 -2.84 -3.55 20.68
C GLU A 33 -2.92 -2.87 19.32
N ILE A 34 -3.97 -3.13 18.56
CA ILE A 34 -4.24 -2.48 17.27
C ILE A 34 -5.58 -1.76 17.32
N ILE A 35 -5.59 -0.49 16.93
CA ILE A 35 -6.76 0.37 16.91
C ILE A 35 -7.03 0.92 15.52
N ASP A 36 -8.29 1.13 15.19
CA ASP A 36 -8.70 1.88 14.00
C ASP A 36 -9.98 2.68 14.29
N GLN A 37 -10.06 3.88 13.71
CA GLN A 37 -11.23 4.75 13.87
C GLN A 37 -12.44 4.28 13.05
N ASP A 38 -12.23 3.45 12.02
CA ASP A 38 -13.30 2.89 11.21
C ASP A 38 -14.05 1.78 11.96
N GLN A 39 -15.18 1.33 11.41
CA GLN A 39 -15.98 0.27 12.01
C GLN A 39 -15.50 -1.13 11.67
N ARG A 40 -14.82 -1.28 10.55
CA ARG A 40 -14.40 -2.54 9.96
C ARG A 40 -13.46 -2.32 8.79
N VAL A 41 -12.90 -3.41 8.30
CA VAL A 41 -12.12 -3.48 7.06
C VAL A 41 -12.83 -2.76 5.91
N ALA A 42 -12.08 -1.99 5.12
CA ALA A 42 -12.61 -1.24 3.99
C ALA A 42 -13.33 -2.14 2.98
N GLN A 43 -14.50 -1.70 2.49
CA GLN A 43 -15.27 -2.46 1.50
C GLN A 43 -14.69 -2.32 0.09
N HIS A 44 -14.10 -1.18 -0.21
CA HIS A 44 -13.50 -0.84 -1.49
C HIS A 44 -11.99 -0.72 -1.35
N SER A 45 -11.28 -1.38 -2.24
CA SER A 45 -9.85 -1.58 -2.17
C SER A 45 -9.19 -0.99 -3.41
N TYR A 46 -8.19 -0.15 -3.21
CA TYR A 46 -7.46 0.48 -4.31
C TYR A 46 -6.26 -0.37 -4.78
N ALA A 47 -5.55 -1.01 -3.87
CA ALA A 47 -4.42 -1.86 -4.19
C ALA A 47 -4.86 -3.27 -4.61
N LEU A 48 -4.17 -3.85 -5.58
CA LEU A 48 -4.44 -5.19 -6.10
C LEU A 48 -3.20 -6.09 -6.09
N PRO A 49 -2.08 -5.72 -6.75
CA PRO A 49 -1.00 -6.67 -6.88
C PRO A 49 -0.22 -6.82 -5.58
N LEU A 50 -0.04 -8.06 -5.16
CA LEU A 50 0.95 -8.46 -4.17
C LEU A 50 2.22 -8.84 -4.90
N HIS A 51 3.34 -8.25 -4.47
CA HIS A 51 4.65 -8.49 -5.03
C HIS A 51 5.24 -9.82 -4.57
N PRO A 52 6.19 -10.41 -5.30
CA PRO A 52 6.85 -11.64 -4.89
C PRO A 52 7.38 -11.62 -3.45
N ARG A 53 8.03 -10.52 -3.04
CA ARG A 53 8.53 -10.37 -1.66
C ARG A 53 7.40 -10.36 -0.63
N THR A 54 6.27 -9.73 -0.94
CA THR A 54 5.09 -9.75 -0.07
C THR A 54 4.52 -11.16 0.07
N LEU A 55 4.58 -11.98 -0.99
CA LEU A 55 4.16 -13.39 -0.93
C LEU A 55 5.05 -14.21 0.02
N ASP A 56 6.37 -13.97 0.04
CA ASP A 56 7.27 -14.58 1.04
C ASP A 56 6.83 -14.20 2.46
N LEU A 57 6.49 -12.93 2.69
CA LEU A 57 6.03 -12.44 3.99
C LEU A 57 4.65 -12.99 4.39
N LEU A 58 3.74 -13.18 3.42
CA LEU A 58 2.48 -13.86 3.67
C LEU A 58 2.67 -15.34 4.03
N GLU A 59 3.67 -16.00 3.45
CA GLU A 59 4.02 -17.36 3.82
C GLU A 59 4.53 -17.42 5.26
N GLU A 60 5.44 -16.52 5.64
CA GLU A 60 5.90 -16.38 7.02
C GLU A 60 4.72 -16.06 7.96
N GLY A 61 3.75 -15.25 7.53
CA GLY A 61 2.52 -14.92 8.27
C GLY A 61 1.53 -16.08 8.41
N GLY A 62 1.65 -17.12 7.57
CA GLY A 62 0.68 -18.24 7.50
C GLY A 62 -0.57 -17.90 6.66
N LEU A 63 -0.48 -16.88 5.79
CA LEU A 63 -1.59 -16.35 5.00
C LEU A 63 -1.53 -16.76 3.51
N LEU A 64 -0.37 -17.23 3.02
CA LEU A 64 -0.12 -17.43 1.59
C LEU A 64 -1.13 -18.39 0.95
N GLY A 65 -1.44 -19.52 1.59
CA GLY A 65 -2.38 -20.51 1.04
C GLY A 65 -3.74 -19.87 0.75
N ARG A 66 -4.32 -19.18 1.73
CA ARG A 66 -5.62 -18.48 1.59
C ARG A 66 -5.58 -17.36 0.55
N ALA A 67 -4.46 -16.65 0.44
CA ALA A 67 -4.28 -15.63 -0.59
C ALA A 67 -4.22 -16.25 -2.01
N LEU A 68 -3.52 -17.36 -2.17
CA LEU A 68 -3.40 -18.08 -3.45
C LEU A 68 -4.72 -18.69 -3.93
N ASP A 69 -5.57 -19.13 -3.00
CA ASP A 69 -6.91 -19.69 -3.31
C ASP A 69 -7.89 -18.62 -3.84
N ARG A 70 -7.63 -17.34 -3.55
CA ARG A 70 -8.53 -16.23 -3.86
C ARG A 70 -7.96 -15.21 -4.83
N GLY A 71 -6.69 -15.31 -5.18
CA GLY A 71 -5.99 -14.38 -6.04
C GLY A 71 -5.63 -15.00 -7.39
N ARG A 72 -5.47 -14.14 -8.40
CA ARG A 72 -5.00 -14.53 -9.73
C ARG A 72 -3.51 -14.33 -9.84
N ARG A 73 -2.78 -15.38 -10.24
CA ARG A 73 -1.33 -15.31 -10.48
C ARG A 73 -1.08 -14.74 -11.86
N LEU A 74 -0.20 -13.76 -11.96
CA LEU A 74 0.23 -13.17 -13.21
C LEU A 74 1.74 -13.38 -13.39
N PRO A 75 2.17 -14.08 -14.45
CA PRO A 75 3.57 -14.36 -14.70
C PRO A 75 4.35 -13.16 -15.22
N ALA A 76 3.67 -12.15 -15.74
CA ALA A 76 4.30 -11.00 -16.39
C ALA A 76 3.56 -9.68 -16.17
N LEU A 77 4.34 -8.59 -16.28
CA LEU A 77 3.86 -7.22 -16.41
C LEU A 77 4.38 -6.64 -17.72
N ALA A 78 3.49 -6.25 -18.62
CA ALA A 78 3.86 -5.65 -19.90
C ALA A 78 3.75 -4.12 -19.85
N PHE A 79 4.66 -3.45 -20.56
CA PHE A 79 4.64 -2.02 -20.85
C PHE A 79 4.29 -1.82 -22.32
N CYS A 80 3.26 -1.05 -22.60
CA CYS A 80 2.67 -0.88 -23.91
C CYS A 80 2.65 0.59 -24.36
N GLU A 81 2.73 0.80 -25.65
CA GLU A 81 2.42 2.06 -26.34
C GLU A 81 1.21 1.81 -27.23
N GLY A 82 0.04 2.29 -26.83
CA GLY A 82 -1.21 1.91 -27.50
C GLY A 82 -1.39 0.38 -27.48
N SER A 83 -1.40 -0.25 -28.66
CA SER A 83 -1.53 -1.71 -28.80
C SER A 83 -0.19 -2.45 -28.75
N ASP A 84 0.92 -1.76 -28.93
CA ASP A 84 2.24 -2.37 -29.09
C ASP A 84 2.86 -2.68 -27.71
N ARG A 85 3.19 -3.94 -27.50
CA ARG A 85 3.96 -4.41 -26.33
C ARG A 85 5.43 -4.08 -26.51
N ARG A 86 5.90 -3.02 -25.84
CA ARG A 86 7.25 -2.46 -26.00
C ARG A 86 8.29 -3.12 -25.09
N ALA A 87 7.89 -3.46 -23.87
CA ALA A 87 8.76 -4.11 -22.90
C ALA A 87 7.93 -4.97 -21.95
N ALA A 88 8.57 -5.90 -21.23
CA ALA A 88 7.89 -6.66 -20.19
C ALA A 88 8.88 -7.16 -19.13
N ILE A 89 8.34 -7.35 -17.92
CA ILE A 89 8.96 -8.08 -16.84
C ILE A 89 8.36 -9.49 -16.82
N ASP A 90 9.21 -10.49 -16.99
CA ASP A 90 8.91 -11.91 -16.78
C ASP A 90 9.40 -12.30 -15.38
N PHE A 91 8.49 -12.54 -14.47
CA PHE A 91 8.84 -12.86 -13.07
C PHE A 91 9.58 -14.19 -12.94
N ALA A 92 9.37 -15.15 -13.85
CA ALA A 92 10.07 -16.43 -13.84
C ALA A 92 11.60 -16.27 -14.04
N ARG A 93 12.01 -15.18 -14.67
CA ARG A 93 13.43 -14.88 -14.96
C ARG A 93 14.13 -14.12 -13.81
N LEU A 94 13.42 -13.80 -12.72
CA LEU A 94 13.99 -13.04 -11.59
C LEU A 94 14.59 -13.94 -10.50
N GLY A 95 14.51 -15.27 -10.63
CA GLY A 95 15.04 -16.20 -9.62
C GLY A 95 14.36 -16.11 -8.26
N LEU A 96 13.09 -15.70 -8.22
CA LEU A 96 12.31 -15.50 -7.01
C LEU A 96 11.62 -16.79 -6.57
N ARG A 97 11.35 -16.92 -5.27
CA ARG A 97 10.62 -18.07 -4.70
C ARG A 97 9.18 -18.14 -5.21
N HIS A 98 8.51 -17.00 -5.28
CA HIS A 98 7.17 -16.83 -5.86
C HIS A 98 7.29 -15.98 -7.13
N PRO A 99 7.58 -16.59 -8.31
CA PRO A 99 7.91 -15.85 -9.53
C PRO A 99 6.66 -15.35 -10.27
N PHE A 100 5.77 -14.64 -9.59
CA PHE A 100 4.54 -14.06 -10.15
C PHE A 100 4.04 -12.93 -9.27
N LEU A 101 3.20 -12.06 -9.82
CA LEU A 101 2.34 -11.18 -9.05
C LEU A 101 1.06 -11.94 -8.66
N LEU A 102 0.57 -11.71 -7.45
CA LEU A 102 -0.74 -12.19 -7.05
C LEU A 102 -1.71 -11.02 -7.03
N VAL A 103 -2.65 -11.01 -7.97
CA VAL A 103 -3.71 -10.00 -7.99
C VAL A 103 -4.79 -10.43 -7.02
N LEU A 104 -4.86 -9.75 -5.89
CA LEU A 104 -5.80 -10.01 -4.80
C LEU A 104 -6.40 -8.68 -4.34
N ARG A 105 -7.72 -8.61 -4.19
CA ARG A 105 -8.35 -7.41 -3.62
C ARG A 105 -7.85 -7.18 -2.20
N GLN A 106 -7.40 -5.98 -1.91
CA GLN A 106 -6.87 -5.58 -0.59
C GLN A 106 -7.83 -5.95 0.54
N SER A 107 -9.15 -5.74 0.36
CA SER A 107 -10.15 -6.09 1.37
C SER A 107 -10.21 -7.59 1.71
N LEU A 108 -9.77 -8.48 0.81
CA LEU A 108 -9.63 -9.90 1.11
C LEU A 108 -8.37 -10.16 1.94
N LEU A 109 -7.24 -9.51 1.60
CA LEU A 109 -6.02 -9.61 2.38
C LEU A 109 -6.26 -9.12 3.82
N GLU A 110 -6.92 -7.99 3.98
CA GLU A 110 -7.25 -7.41 5.29
C GLU A 110 -8.10 -8.36 6.12
N ARG A 111 -9.17 -8.91 5.55
CA ARG A 111 -10.04 -9.88 6.25
C ARG A 111 -9.30 -11.13 6.67
N GLU A 112 -8.51 -11.73 5.77
CA GLU A 112 -7.75 -12.93 6.08
C GLU A 112 -6.71 -12.67 7.17
N THR A 113 -6.11 -11.47 7.20
CA THR A 113 -5.14 -11.08 8.23
C THR A 113 -5.84 -10.80 9.56
N GLU A 114 -6.99 -10.12 9.56
CA GLU A 114 -7.79 -9.90 10.77
C GLU A 114 -8.28 -11.22 11.38
N ASP A 115 -8.76 -12.16 10.54
CA ASP A 115 -9.19 -13.48 10.99
C ASP A 115 -8.03 -14.27 11.60
N GLU A 116 -6.83 -14.20 11.02
CA GLU A 116 -5.63 -14.83 11.56
C GLU A 116 -5.24 -14.23 12.92
N LEU A 117 -5.27 -12.91 13.05
CA LEU A 117 -5.04 -12.21 14.32
C LEU A 117 -6.06 -12.65 15.39
N ARG A 118 -7.33 -12.71 15.02
CA ARG A 118 -8.42 -13.14 15.92
C ARG A 118 -8.24 -14.57 16.43
N VAL A 119 -7.84 -15.50 15.56
CA VAL A 119 -7.52 -16.88 15.94
C VAL A 119 -6.36 -16.93 16.96
N ARG A 120 -5.41 -15.99 16.85
CA ARG A 120 -4.26 -15.86 17.78
C ARG A 120 -4.57 -15.06 19.03
N GLY A 121 -5.84 -14.60 19.21
CA GLY A 121 -6.26 -13.83 20.37
C GLY A 121 -6.01 -12.33 20.28
N VAL A 122 -5.49 -11.82 19.17
CA VAL A 122 -5.33 -10.38 18.91
C VAL A 122 -6.58 -9.89 18.18
N ARG A 123 -7.24 -8.88 18.73
CA ARG A 123 -8.46 -8.30 18.14
C ARG A 123 -8.23 -6.85 17.79
N VAL A 124 -8.65 -6.46 16.59
CA VAL A 124 -8.69 -5.06 16.19
C VAL A 124 -9.74 -4.33 17.06
N ARG A 125 -9.35 -3.25 17.66
CA ARG A 125 -10.27 -2.34 18.36
C ARG A 125 -10.78 -1.30 17.35
N TRP A 126 -11.82 -1.71 16.63
CA TRP A 126 -12.54 -0.82 15.71
C TRP A 126 -13.23 0.31 16.47
N THR A 127 -13.53 1.41 15.78
CA THR A 127 -14.11 2.62 16.35
C THR A 127 -13.27 3.25 17.48
N HIS A 128 -11.95 3.06 17.42
CA HIS A 128 -11.02 3.65 18.36
C HIS A 128 -10.06 4.59 17.63
N ARG A 129 -10.13 5.87 17.99
CA ARG A 129 -9.37 6.95 17.35
C ARG A 129 -8.27 7.46 18.27
N LEU A 130 -7.06 7.60 17.74
CA LEU A 130 -5.98 8.32 18.43
C LEU A 130 -6.35 9.81 18.49
N GLU A 131 -6.44 10.40 19.69
CA GLU A 131 -6.76 11.82 19.91
C GLU A 131 -5.53 12.66 20.23
N SER A 132 -4.58 12.11 20.97
CA SER A 132 -3.30 12.78 21.22
C SER A 132 -2.16 11.80 21.38
N LEU A 133 -0.97 12.27 21.07
CA LEU A 133 0.28 11.54 21.20
C LEU A 133 1.33 12.45 21.84
N ARG A 134 1.98 11.97 22.91
CA ARG A 134 3.16 12.59 23.50
C ARG A 134 4.32 11.60 23.48
N LEU A 135 5.48 12.09 23.05
CA LEU A 135 6.72 11.34 22.99
C LEU A 135 7.70 11.98 23.98
N ASP A 136 7.86 11.35 25.15
CA ASP A 136 8.70 11.86 26.26
C ASP A 136 9.92 10.94 26.43
N GLY A 137 10.98 11.23 25.67
CA GLY A 137 12.22 10.47 25.72
C GLY A 137 12.02 9.00 25.35
N ASP A 138 12.08 8.11 26.34
CA ASP A 138 11.96 6.65 26.18
C ASP A 138 10.51 6.13 26.31
N ARG A 139 9.52 7.01 26.43
CA ARG A 139 8.10 6.65 26.59
C ARG A 139 7.21 7.35 25.59
N ALA A 140 6.13 6.66 25.25
CA ALA A 140 5.03 7.22 24.50
C ALA A 140 3.75 7.19 25.34
N THR A 141 2.95 8.25 25.27
CA THR A 141 1.62 8.31 25.88
C THR A 141 0.62 8.65 24.80
N ALA A 142 -0.38 7.80 24.61
CA ALA A 142 -1.44 7.95 23.63
C ALA A 142 -2.80 8.05 24.34
N GLU A 143 -3.59 9.05 23.98
CA GLU A 143 -5.00 9.12 24.35
C GLU A 143 -5.84 8.55 23.20
N VAL A 144 -6.63 7.54 23.51
CA VAL A 144 -7.48 6.82 22.56
C VAL A 144 -8.95 7.03 22.93
N ALA A 145 -9.71 7.58 22.00
CA ALA A 145 -11.15 7.75 22.14
C ALA A 145 -11.88 6.55 21.54
N ARG A 146 -12.85 6.01 22.29
CA ARG A 146 -13.85 5.09 21.73
C ARG A 146 -15.00 5.89 21.16
N LEU A 147 -15.34 5.61 19.91
CA LEU A 147 -16.45 6.22 19.19
C LEU A 147 -17.66 5.28 19.21
N ASP A 148 -18.86 5.86 19.24
CA ASP A 148 -20.11 5.14 19.07
C ASP A 148 -21.06 5.97 18.21
N GLU A 149 -21.96 5.28 17.50
CA GLU A 149 -22.95 5.94 16.67
C GLU A 149 -24.19 6.30 17.51
N MET A 150 -24.51 7.57 17.57
CA MET A 150 -25.68 8.06 18.27
C MET A 150 -26.62 8.76 17.30
N ALA A 151 -27.91 8.48 17.44
CA ALA A 151 -28.93 9.23 16.72
C ALA A 151 -29.10 10.61 17.36
N SER A 152 -28.95 11.66 16.56
CA SER A 152 -29.19 13.04 16.96
C SER A 152 -30.22 13.69 16.03
N GLY A 153 -30.95 14.69 16.60
CA GLY A 153 -31.90 15.49 15.84
C GLY A 153 -33.36 15.02 15.90
N TYR A 154 -34.28 15.97 15.73
CA TYR A 154 -35.73 15.78 15.67
C TYR A 154 -36.32 16.82 14.72
N PRO A 155 -37.24 16.48 13.80
CA PRO A 155 -37.92 15.18 13.60
C PRO A 155 -37.16 14.19 12.74
N ILE A 156 -36.01 14.59 12.13
CA ILE A 156 -35.18 13.71 11.29
C ILE A 156 -33.94 13.33 12.08
N ALA A 157 -33.86 12.07 12.50
CA ALA A 157 -32.68 11.54 13.17
C ALA A 157 -31.50 11.47 12.18
N ARG A 158 -30.34 11.95 12.61
CA ARG A 158 -29.06 11.77 11.91
C ARG A 158 -28.14 10.97 12.80
N SER A 159 -27.40 10.06 12.19
CA SER A 159 -26.35 9.34 12.89
C SER A 159 -25.09 10.19 12.98
N GLU A 160 -24.59 10.39 14.19
CA GLU A 160 -23.34 11.10 14.45
C GLU A 160 -22.40 10.24 15.27
N TRP A 161 -21.12 10.27 14.93
CA TRP A 161 -20.06 9.60 15.68
C TRP A 161 -19.65 10.48 16.87
N VAL A 162 -19.86 9.97 18.06
CA VAL A 162 -19.53 10.68 19.30
C VAL A 162 -18.51 9.92 20.12
N VAL A 163 -17.69 10.65 20.87
CA VAL A 163 -16.75 10.06 21.81
C VAL A 163 -17.51 9.62 23.07
N VAL A 164 -17.53 8.33 23.35
CA VAL A 164 -18.21 7.75 24.52
C VAL A 164 -17.26 7.37 25.65
N ALA A 165 -15.98 7.21 25.36
CA ALA A 165 -14.95 6.95 26.37
C ALA A 165 -13.58 7.42 25.90
N ARG A 166 -12.67 7.69 26.86
CA ARG A 166 -11.25 7.96 26.61
C ARG A 166 -10.41 7.05 27.48
N GLU A 167 -9.33 6.57 26.90
CA GLU A 167 -8.41 5.66 27.55
C GLU A 167 -6.99 6.11 27.27
N THR A 168 -6.15 6.13 28.30
CA THR A 168 -4.71 6.39 28.16
C THR A 168 -3.98 5.09 27.94
N ARG A 169 -3.03 5.07 26.99
CA ARG A 169 -2.09 3.96 26.75
C ARG A 169 -0.67 4.46 26.87
N ARG A 170 0.20 3.62 27.45
CA ARG A 170 1.64 3.92 27.62
C ARG A 170 2.49 2.79 27.03
N PRO A 171 2.40 2.54 25.71
CA PRO A 171 3.19 1.50 25.07
C PRO A 171 4.67 1.88 25.05
N ALA A 172 5.53 0.86 24.96
CA ALA A 172 6.96 1.08 24.71
C ALA A 172 7.21 1.64 23.30
N PHE A 173 6.38 1.26 22.32
CA PHE A 173 6.48 1.75 20.94
C PHE A 173 5.10 2.04 20.34
N ILE A 174 5.08 2.96 19.37
CA ILE A 174 3.91 3.24 18.53
C ILE A 174 4.27 3.05 17.07
N ILE A 175 3.44 2.32 16.33
CA ILE A 175 3.52 2.22 14.86
C ILE A 175 2.32 2.96 14.27
N GLY A 176 2.60 4.03 13.52
CA GLY A 176 1.62 4.72 12.69
C GLY A 176 1.51 4.05 11.33
N ALA A 177 0.42 3.31 11.11
CA ALA A 177 0.03 2.69 9.84
C ALA A 177 -1.38 3.17 9.43
N ASP A 178 -1.71 4.40 9.81
CA ASP A 178 -3.03 5.04 9.74
C ASP A 178 -3.25 5.84 8.44
N GLY A 179 -2.56 5.42 7.38
CA GLY A 179 -2.84 5.81 6.01
C GLY A 179 -2.40 7.23 5.64
N TRP A 180 -2.87 7.66 4.48
CA TRP A 180 -2.45 8.90 3.84
C TRP A 180 -2.65 10.14 4.72
N ASN A 181 -3.73 10.19 5.52
CA ASN A 181 -4.04 11.29 6.44
C ASN A 181 -3.60 10.96 7.88
N SER A 182 -2.43 10.37 8.05
CA SER A 182 -1.94 9.87 9.33
C SER A 182 -2.02 10.89 10.46
N ALA A 183 -2.78 10.55 11.50
CA ALA A 183 -2.87 11.30 12.75
C ALA A 183 -1.56 11.16 13.54
N VAL A 184 -0.97 9.95 13.55
CA VAL A 184 0.31 9.69 14.22
C VAL A 184 1.40 10.60 13.66
N ARG A 185 1.55 10.68 12.34
CA ARG A 185 2.54 11.55 11.69
C ARG A 185 2.35 13.01 12.09
N ARG A 186 1.12 13.53 12.00
CA ARG A 186 0.84 14.93 12.33
C ARG A 186 1.06 15.25 13.82
N MET A 187 0.63 14.36 14.71
CA MET A 187 0.79 14.55 16.16
C MET A 187 2.27 14.50 16.59
N ALA A 188 3.09 13.72 15.87
CA ALA A 188 4.54 13.70 16.06
C ALA A 188 5.27 14.90 15.43
N GLY A 189 4.55 15.83 14.78
CA GLY A 189 5.12 17.00 14.12
C GLY A 189 5.96 16.67 12.88
N VAL A 190 5.73 15.51 12.26
CA VAL A 190 6.47 15.08 11.08
C VAL A 190 5.81 15.61 9.81
N GLU A 191 6.53 16.47 9.10
CA GLU A 191 6.12 17.03 7.81
C GLU A 191 6.31 16.02 6.68
N THR A 192 5.64 16.27 5.55
CA THR A 192 5.83 15.54 4.29
C THR A 192 6.53 16.41 3.25
N GLU A 193 7.24 15.76 2.35
CA GLU A 193 7.86 16.33 1.18
C GLU A 193 7.17 15.76 -0.07
N GLU A 194 6.74 16.63 -0.97
CA GLU A 194 5.98 16.24 -2.17
C GLU A 194 6.91 16.10 -3.37
N ALA A 195 6.64 15.09 -4.21
CA ALA A 195 7.40 14.78 -5.43
C ALA A 195 6.55 14.97 -6.68
N GLY A 196 6.34 16.19 -7.08
CA GLY A 196 5.53 16.56 -8.25
C GLY A 196 4.07 16.80 -7.90
N GLY A 197 3.22 16.91 -8.92
CA GLY A 197 1.79 17.19 -8.76
C GLY A 197 0.97 15.95 -8.40
N THR A 198 -0.27 16.19 -7.98
CA THR A 198 -1.28 15.16 -7.75
C THR A 198 -1.64 14.45 -9.05
N LEU A 199 -1.63 13.14 -9.04
CA LEU A 199 -2.13 12.29 -10.12
C LEU A 199 -3.58 11.90 -9.82
N VAL A 200 -4.44 11.98 -10.82
CA VAL A 200 -5.84 11.57 -10.67
C VAL A 200 -6.10 10.38 -11.57
N PHE A 201 -6.69 9.34 -11.01
CA PHE A 201 -7.08 8.15 -11.76
C PHE A 201 -8.59 7.94 -11.70
N SER A 202 -9.20 7.68 -12.85
CA SER A 202 -10.53 7.11 -12.94
C SER A 202 -10.40 5.59 -12.95
N VAL A 203 -10.91 4.93 -11.90
CA VAL A 203 -10.76 3.48 -11.68
C VAL A 203 -12.10 2.79 -11.88
N TYR A 204 -12.07 1.66 -12.58
CA TYR A 204 -13.24 0.85 -12.91
C TYR A 204 -12.96 -0.62 -12.63
N GLU A 205 -13.82 -1.28 -11.86
CA GLU A 205 -13.85 -2.73 -11.71
C GLU A 205 -15.16 -3.26 -12.28
N PHE A 206 -15.05 -4.15 -13.26
CA PHE A 206 -16.19 -4.63 -14.00
C PHE A 206 -15.99 -6.08 -14.46
N GLU A 207 -17.10 -6.71 -14.81
CA GLU A 207 -17.12 -7.98 -15.54
C GLU A 207 -17.00 -7.69 -17.04
N ALA A 208 -16.18 -8.46 -17.72
CA ALA A 208 -15.98 -8.35 -19.16
C ALA A 208 -16.33 -9.66 -19.86
N ARG A 209 -17.08 -9.55 -20.96
CA ARG A 209 -17.39 -10.70 -21.83
C ARG A 209 -16.34 -10.82 -22.92
N GLY A 210 -15.71 -11.98 -23.00
CA GLY A 210 -14.67 -12.29 -23.95
C GLY A 210 -13.35 -12.66 -23.26
N ASP A 211 -12.33 -12.88 -24.06
CA ASP A 211 -11.02 -13.27 -23.57
C ASP A 211 -10.32 -12.09 -22.92
N LEU A 212 -9.86 -12.27 -21.69
CA LEU A 212 -9.07 -11.31 -20.96
C LEU A 212 -7.58 -11.65 -21.11
N PRO A 213 -6.71 -10.66 -21.40
CA PRO A 213 -5.25 -10.88 -21.35
C PRO A 213 -4.81 -11.46 -20.01
N ASP A 214 -3.91 -12.46 -20.05
CA ASP A 214 -3.39 -13.14 -18.87
C ASP A 214 -2.08 -12.51 -18.37
N GLU A 215 -1.97 -11.20 -18.51
CA GLU A 215 -0.87 -10.39 -18.01
C GLU A 215 -1.40 -9.03 -17.54
N ALA A 216 -0.71 -8.43 -16.58
CA ALA A 216 -0.95 -7.02 -16.27
C ALA A 216 -0.34 -6.13 -17.37
N ARG A 217 -0.98 -5.01 -17.67
CA ARG A 217 -0.48 -4.07 -18.68
C ARG A 217 -0.48 -2.64 -18.17
N VAL A 218 0.65 -1.98 -18.33
CA VAL A 218 0.81 -0.53 -18.15
C VAL A 218 0.93 0.09 -19.54
N VAL A 219 -0.07 0.89 -19.91
CA VAL A 219 -0.07 1.62 -21.17
C VAL A 219 0.44 3.03 -20.92
N LEU A 220 1.56 3.38 -21.53
CA LEU A 220 2.21 4.68 -21.39
C LEU A 220 1.92 5.53 -22.63
N GLU A 221 1.21 6.65 -22.43
CA GLU A 221 0.87 7.63 -23.45
C GLU A 221 1.56 8.97 -23.16
N PRO A 222 1.70 9.87 -24.12
CA PRO A 222 2.19 11.21 -23.84
C PRO A 222 1.33 11.91 -22.79
N GLY A 223 1.92 12.20 -21.61
CA GLY A 223 1.27 12.91 -20.50
C GLY A 223 0.24 12.11 -19.69
N ALA A 224 0.05 10.82 -19.95
CA ALA A 224 -0.88 9.99 -19.18
C ALA A 224 -0.45 8.52 -19.17
N GLN A 225 -1.03 7.74 -18.25
CA GLN A 225 -0.85 6.29 -18.19
C GLN A 225 -2.18 5.60 -17.86
N SER A 226 -2.25 4.33 -18.21
CA SER A 226 -3.37 3.46 -17.84
C SER A 226 -2.84 2.14 -17.35
N VAL A 227 -3.56 1.50 -16.47
CA VAL A 227 -3.16 0.18 -15.96
C VAL A 227 -4.33 -0.79 -16.01
N TYR A 228 -4.05 -1.99 -16.49
CA TYR A 228 -4.98 -3.12 -16.57
C TYR A 228 -4.55 -4.23 -15.64
N TRP A 229 -5.50 -4.71 -14.85
CA TRP A 229 -5.36 -5.85 -13.95
C TRP A 229 -6.47 -6.85 -14.22
N PRO A 230 -6.15 -8.07 -14.73
CA PRO A 230 -7.13 -9.14 -14.76
C PRO A 230 -7.40 -9.65 -13.34
N LEU A 231 -8.66 -9.90 -13.03
CA LEU A 231 -9.14 -10.45 -11.77
C LEU A 231 -9.73 -11.85 -11.99
N GLU A 232 -10.18 -12.47 -10.90
CA GLU A 232 -10.89 -13.73 -10.93
C GLU A 232 -12.27 -13.62 -11.60
N ALA A 233 -12.78 -14.74 -12.11
CA ALA A 233 -14.15 -14.90 -12.60
C ALA A 233 -14.58 -13.91 -13.71
N GLY A 234 -13.71 -13.67 -14.69
CA GLY A 234 -14.03 -12.78 -15.83
C GLY A 234 -14.05 -11.30 -15.48
N ARG A 235 -13.61 -10.93 -14.30
CA ARG A 235 -13.49 -9.54 -13.88
C ARG A 235 -12.14 -8.95 -14.24
N CYS A 236 -12.13 -7.64 -14.34
CA CYS A 236 -10.89 -6.89 -14.47
C CYS A 236 -11.02 -5.50 -13.85
N ARG A 237 -9.87 -4.89 -13.58
CA ARG A 237 -9.79 -3.49 -13.16
C ARG A 237 -8.94 -2.70 -14.13
N TRP A 238 -9.45 -1.53 -14.50
CA TRP A 238 -8.75 -0.52 -15.24
C TRP A 238 -8.59 0.75 -14.41
N GLY A 239 -7.41 1.34 -14.43
CA GLY A 239 -7.13 2.68 -13.95
C GLY A 239 -6.66 3.55 -15.11
N PHE A 240 -7.32 4.68 -15.34
CA PHE A 240 -6.96 5.66 -16.37
C PHE A 240 -6.54 6.95 -15.69
N GLU A 241 -5.31 7.38 -15.89
CA GLU A 241 -4.87 8.72 -15.47
C GLU A 241 -5.63 9.76 -16.26
N ILE A 242 -6.18 10.76 -15.55
CA ILE A 242 -6.97 11.85 -16.12
C ILE A 242 -6.40 13.19 -15.69
N THR A 243 -6.51 14.20 -16.57
CA THR A 243 -5.95 15.54 -16.34
C THR A 243 -6.92 16.50 -15.67
N SER A 244 -8.21 16.15 -15.60
CA SER A 244 -9.26 17.00 -15.02
C SER A 244 -10.30 16.16 -14.30
N THR A 245 -10.73 16.62 -13.13
CA THR A 245 -11.79 16.00 -12.33
C THR A 245 -13.19 16.55 -12.66
N VAL A 246 -13.27 17.70 -13.31
CA VAL A 246 -14.50 18.51 -13.41
C VAL A 246 -15.57 17.89 -14.32
N GLU A 247 -15.18 17.01 -15.25
CA GLU A 247 -16.09 16.45 -16.26
C GLU A 247 -16.21 14.91 -16.23
N HIS A 248 -15.66 14.25 -15.22
CA HIS A 248 -15.44 12.81 -15.30
C HIS A 248 -16.17 12.04 -14.19
N GLN A 249 -17.50 11.96 -14.30
CA GLN A 249 -18.22 10.91 -13.56
C GLN A 249 -17.75 9.54 -14.11
N PRO A 250 -17.27 8.62 -13.27
CA PRO A 250 -16.77 7.31 -13.71
C PRO A 250 -17.94 6.35 -14.02
N THR A 251 -18.58 6.57 -15.17
CA THR A 251 -19.72 5.79 -15.68
C THR A 251 -19.26 4.69 -16.62
N LEU A 252 -20.16 3.73 -16.92
CA LEU A 252 -19.90 2.67 -17.90
C LEU A 252 -19.62 3.22 -19.30
N ASP A 253 -20.33 4.27 -19.71
CA ASP A 253 -20.11 4.88 -21.02
C ASP A 253 -18.75 5.56 -21.11
N ARG A 254 -18.32 6.22 -20.03
CA ARG A 254 -16.98 6.79 -19.95
C ARG A 254 -15.89 5.71 -19.98
N LEU A 255 -16.12 4.58 -19.32
CA LEU A 255 -15.25 3.40 -19.43
C LEU A 255 -15.10 2.95 -20.90
N ARG A 256 -16.22 2.83 -21.62
CA ARG A 256 -16.21 2.44 -23.05
C ARG A 256 -15.42 3.41 -23.90
N GLU A 257 -15.56 4.72 -23.66
CA GLU A 257 -14.78 5.76 -24.34
C GLU A 257 -13.28 5.62 -24.06
N PHE A 258 -12.90 5.42 -22.79
CA PHE A 258 -11.48 5.23 -22.43
C PHE A 258 -10.91 3.97 -23.09
N LEU A 259 -11.62 2.84 -23.04
CA LEU A 259 -11.18 1.61 -23.68
C LEU A 259 -11.00 1.79 -25.20
N ALA A 260 -11.97 2.41 -25.87
CA ALA A 260 -11.90 2.65 -27.32
C ALA A 260 -10.71 3.53 -27.72
N ARG A 261 -10.39 4.55 -26.91
CA ARG A 261 -9.31 5.49 -27.21
C ARG A 261 -7.93 5.02 -26.77
N ARG A 262 -7.82 4.43 -25.56
CA ARG A 262 -6.55 4.21 -24.88
C ARG A 262 -6.14 2.75 -24.82
N ALA A 263 -7.10 1.84 -25.06
CA ALA A 263 -6.87 0.40 -25.07
C ALA A 263 -7.64 -0.29 -26.20
N PRO A 264 -7.47 0.10 -27.48
CA PRO A 264 -8.23 -0.46 -28.60
C PRO A 264 -7.99 -1.96 -28.80
N TRP A 265 -6.91 -2.49 -28.22
CA TRP A 265 -6.59 -3.92 -28.18
C TRP A 265 -7.44 -4.71 -27.18
N PHE A 266 -8.15 -4.05 -26.26
CA PHE A 266 -9.00 -4.71 -25.28
C PHE A 266 -10.33 -5.10 -25.92
N ALA A 267 -10.38 -6.33 -26.43
CA ALA A 267 -11.54 -6.83 -27.20
C ALA A 267 -12.72 -7.23 -26.35
N ALA A 268 -12.51 -7.49 -25.06
CA ALA A 268 -13.58 -7.89 -24.14
C ALA A 268 -14.56 -6.71 -23.89
N ARG A 269 -15.86 -7.02 -23.86
CA ARG A 269 -16.90 -5.99 -23.69
C ARG A 269 -17.24 -5.79 -22.21
N PRO A 270 -17.19 -4.55 -21.69
CA PRO A 270 -17.67 -4.25 -20.34
C PRO A 270 -19.18 -4.56 -20.23
N ASP A 271 -19.53 -5.38 -19.23
CA ASP A 271 -20.92 -5.77 -18.95
C ASP A 271 -21.41 -5.16 -17.64
N ASN A 272 -21.05 -5.72 -16.49
CA ASN A 272 -21.47 -5.25 -15.18
C ASN A 272 -20.37 -4.39 -14.56
N LEU A 273 -20.67 -3.12 -14.29
CA LEU A 273 -19.80 -2.23 -13.52
C LEU A 273 -20.07 -2.47 -12.03
N TYR A 274 -19.13 -3.16 -11.36
CA TYR A 274 -19.25 -3.42 -9.93
C TYR A 274 -18.93 -2.21 -9.09
N TRP A 275 -17.93 -1.46 -9.52
CA TRP A 275 -17.42 -0.34 -8.77
C TRP A 275 -16.63 0.61 -9.68
N SER A 276 -16.80 1.89 -9.44
CA SER A 276 -16.00 2.92 -10.10
C SER A 276 -15.79 4.12 -9.17
N THR A 277 -14.64 4.75 -9.27
CA THR A 277 -14.30 5.94 -8.49
C THR A 277 -13.22 6.76 -9.15
N MET A 278 -13.08 8.00 -8.70
CA MET A 278 -11.90 8.82 -8.96
C MET A 278 -11.04 8.84 -7.70
N VAL A 279 -9.75 8.63 -7.88
CA VAL A 279 -8.77 8.62 -6.80
C VAL A 279 -7.66 9.61 -7.11
N GLN A 280 -7.31 10.40 -6.11
CA GLN A 280 -6.16 11.30 -6.15
C GLN A 280 -4.99 10.63 -5.44
N PHE A 281 -3.83 10.68 -6.06
CA PHE A 281 -2.58 10.17 -5.51
C PHE A 281 -1.55 11.28 -5.43
N ASP A 282 -1.17 11.62 -4.21
CA ASP A 282 -0.07 12.53 -3.95
C ASP A 282 1.21 11.72 -3.80
N ARG A 283 2.20 12.01 -4.63
CA ARG A 283 3.52 11.41 -4.49
C ARG A 283 4.26 12.17 -3.40
N ARG A 284 4.42 11.55 -2.24
CA ARG A 284 5.05 12.21 -1.08
C ARG A 284 5.74 11.23 -0.14
N VAL A 285 6.63 11.76 0.67
CA VAL A 285 7.34 11.03 1.70
C VAL A 285 7.42 11.87 2.97
N ALA A 286 7.28 11.25 4.14
CA ALA A 286 7.54 11.89 5.42
C ALA A 286 9.03 12.23 5.54
N ARG A 287 9.37 13.39 6.13
CA ARG A 287 10.77 13.83 6.29
C ARG A 287 11.59 12.91 7.19
N THR A 288 10.91 12.17 8.06
CA THR A 288 11.49 11.08 8.86
C THR A 288 10.45 9.99 9.06
N PHE A 289 10.88 8.73 9.17
CA PHE A 289 10.02 7.59 9.48
C PHE A 289 10.04 7.22 10.95
N SER A 290 10.77 7.96 11.78
CA SER A 290 10.82 7.73 13.22
C SER A 290 10.99 9.01 14.01
N SER A 291 10.42 9.03 15.22
CA SER A 291 10.63 10.08 16.23
C SER A 291 10.50 9.45 17.62
N GLY A 292 11.63 9.38 18.36
CA GLY A 292 11.67 8.68 19.65
C GLY A 292 11.19 7.23 19.55
N ARG A 293 10.11 6.90 20.23
CA ARG A 293 9.50 5.57 20.24
C ARG A 293 8.37 5.37 19.18
N MET A 294 8.19 6.34 18.30
CA MET A 294 7.22 6.30 17.21
C MET A 294 7.89 5.97 15.88
N PHE A 295 7.26 5.09 15.10
CA PHE A 295 7.66 4.70 13.75
C PHE A 295 6.48 4.79 12.80
N LEU A 296 6.73 5.18 11.54
CA LEU A 296 5.72 5.24 10.48
C LEU A 296 5.95 4.11 9.47
N ALA A 297 4.87 3.57 8.93
CA ALA A 297 4.92 2.55 7.88
C ALA A 297 3.78 2.74 6.86
N GLY A 298 4.01 2.32 5.62
CA GLY A 298 3.04 2.43 4.53
C GLY A 298 2.66 3.87 4.20
N ASP A 299 1.39 4.10 3.85
CA ASP A 299 0.91 5.42 3.40
C ASP A 299 1.03 6.52 4.47
N ALA A 300 1.22 6.17 5.74
CA ALA A 300 1.56 7.13 6.79
C ALA A 300 2.96 7.71 6.61
N ALA A 301 3.89 6.94 6.05
CA ALA A 301 5.28 7.33 5.81
C ALA A 301 5.51 7.82 4.37
N HIS A 302 4.90 7.18 3.37
CA HIS A 302 5.17 7.45 1.95
C HIS A 302 3.99 7.06 1.06
N MET A 303 3.86 7.75 -0.06
CA MET A 303 2.88 7.45 -1.10
C MET A 303 3.52 7.54 -2.48
N SER A 304 3.18 6.60 -3.35
CA SER A 304 3.60 6.53 -4.74
C SER A 304 2.38 6.44 -5.67
N THR A 305 2.61 6.15 -6.94
CA THR A 305 1.53 5.95 -7.92
C THR A 305 0.78 4.64 -7.65
N PRO A 306 -0.50 4.53 -8.06
CA PRO A 306 -1.28 3.31 -7.84
C PRO A 306 -0.87 2.17 -8.76
N VAL A 307 -0.06 2.45 -9.80
CA VAL A 307 0.19 1.52 -10.91
C VAL A 307 0.85 0.23 -10.43
N ALA A 308 1.86 0.32 -9.56
CA ALA A 308 2.56 -0.86 -9.03
C ALA A 308 2.05 -1.32 -7.66
N ALA A 309 1.14 -0.60 -7.01
CA ALA A 309 0.76 -0.78 -5.61
C ALA A 309 1.98 -0.84 -4.66
N LEU A 310 3.02 -0.06 -4.98
CA LEU A 310 4.31 -0.14 -4.30
C LEU A 310 4.20 0.22 -2.82
N SER A 311 3.44 1.28 -2.47
CA SER A 311 3.32 1.76 -1.08
C SER A 311 2.79 0.68 -0.13
N MET A 312 1.77 -0.08 -0.54
CA MET A 312 1.24 -1.17 0.28
C MET A 312 2.26 -2.29 0.48
N ASN A 313 2.89 -2.74 -0.60
CA ASN A 313 3.83 -3.85 -0.56
C ASN A 313 5.10 -3.50 0.24
N ALA A 314 5.67 -2.32 0.00
CA ALA A 314 6.80 -1.81 0.79
C ALA A 314 6.42 -1.57 2.25
N GLY A 315 5.20 -1.07 2.52
CA GLY A 315 4.68 -0.92 3.88
C GLY A 315 4.57 -2.24 4.64
N ILE A 316 4.22 -3.34 3.97
CA ILE A 316 4.23 -4.68 4.56
C ILE A 316 5.65 -5.15 4.88
N GLU A 317 6.63 -4.87 4.00
CA GLU A 317 8.05 -5.14 4.27
C GLU A 317 8.55 -4.29 5.47
N GLU A 318 8.17 -3.03 5.53
CA GLU A 318 8.48 -2.13 6.65
C GLU A 318 7.89 -2.65 7.96
N ALA A 319 6.64 -3.09 7.94
CA ALA A 319 5.97 -3.67 9.10
C ALA A 319 6.70 -4.92 9.63
N HIS A 320 7.17 -5.79 8.74
CA HIS A 320 7.97 -6.96 9.08
C HIS A 320 9.30 -6.57 9.75
N ASP A 321 10.05 -5.66 9.14
CA ASP A 321 11.36 -5.23 9.63
C ASP A 321 11.23 -4.49 10.97
N LEU A 322 10.20 -3.63 11.12
CA LEU A 322 9.89 -2.96 12.38
C LEU A 322 9.55 -3.96 13.49
N ALA A 323 8.73 -4.97 13.19
CA ALA A 323 8.37 -5.99 14.18
C ALA A 323 9.60 -6.77 14.66
N ALA A 324 10.48 -7.18 13.74
CA ALA A 324 11.72 -7.87 14.08
C ALA A 324 12.67 -6.99 14.90
N GLY A 325 12.83 -5.72 14.52
CA GLY A 325 13.67 -4.75 15.22
C GLY A 325 13.13 -4.38 16.59
N ILE A 326 11.82 -4.12 16.72
CA ILE A 326 11.17 -3.81 18.01
C ILE A 326 11.31 -4.99 18.98
N ALA A 327 11.08 -6.23 18.53
CA ALA A 327 11.30 -7.43 19.34
C ALA A 327 12.76 -7.58 19.75
N ALA A 328 13.73 -7.19 18.90
CA ALA A 328 15.13 -7.18 19.26
C ALA A 328 15.43 -6.17 20.38
N VAL A 329 14.86 -4.97 20.31
CA VAL A 329 15.03 -3.94 21.35
C VAL A 329 14.37 -4.39 22.67
N LEU A 330 13.12 -4.87 22.62
CA LEU A 330 12.35 -5.19 23.83
C LEU A 330 12.88 -6.44 24.54
N HIS A 331 13.22 -7.48 23.78
CA HIS A 331 13.44 -8.82 24.33
C HIS A 331 14.88 -9.32 24.21
N ARG A 332 15.72 -8.68 23.37
CA ARG A 332 17.09 -9.12 23.12
C ARG A 332 18.16 -8.06 23.41
N GLY A 333 17.75 -6.91 23.97
CA GLY A 333 18.66 -5.84 24.38
C GLY A 333 19.38 -5.12 23.23
N ALA A 334 18.83 -5.18 22.02
CA ALA A 334 19.35 -4.41 20.90
C ALA A 334 19.18 -2.90 21.13
N PRO A 335 20.13 -2.05 20.71
CA PRO A 335 19.98 -0.60 20.84
C PRO A 335 18.90 -0.07 19.90
N ILE A 336 18.11 0.90 20.37
CA ILE A 336 17.03 1.53 19.59
C ILE A 336 17.55 2.26 18.34
N GLU A 337 18.80 2.69 18.38
CA GLU A 337 19.50 3.36 17.27
C GLU A 337 19.52 2.49 16.01
N THR A 338 19.44 1.17 16.16
CA THR A 338 19.31 0.25 15.02
C THR A 338 18.01 0.47 14.27
N LEU A 339 16.89 0.65 14.99
CA LEU A 339 15.59 0.97 14.40
C LEU A 339 15.60 2.35 13.72
N HIS A 340 16.19 3.35 14.36
CA HIS A 340 16.30 4.70 13.78
C HIS A 340 17.14 4.72 12.50
N ARG A 341 18.24 3.95 12.48
CA ARG A 341 19.04 3.79 11.27
C ARG A 341 18.24 3.14 10.14
N GLN A 342 17.54 2.04 10.40
CA GLN A 342 16.66 1.40 9.41
C GLN A 342 15.58 2.36 8.88
N ALA A 343 14.95 3.12 9.77
CA ALA A 343 13.96 4.14 9.39
C ALA A 343 14.58 5.24 8.51
N THR A 344 15.81 5.67 8.80
CA THR A 344 16.55 6.67 8.00
C THR A 344 16.89 6.11 6.61
N GLU A 345 17.40 4.88 6.53
CA GLU A 345 17.71 4.21 5.27
C GLU A 345 16.46 4.02 4.39
N ARG A 346 15.33 3.62 4.98
CA ARG A 346 14.03 3.50 4.29
C ARG A 346 13.54 4.85 3.76
N CYS A 347 13.62 5.91 4.59
CA CYS A 347 13.27 7.27 4.18
C CYS A 347 14.13 7.74 3.00
N ALA A 348 15.44 7.52 3.04
CA ALA A 348 16.35 7.86 1.96
C ALA A 348 16.05 7.09 0.66
N ALA A 349 15.74 5.79 0.76
CA ALA A 349 15.34 4.97 -0.38
C ALA A 349 14.04 5.49 -1.04
N TRP A 350 13.06 5.88 -0.24
CA TRP A 350 11.80 6.47 -0.74
C TRP A 350 12.01 7.84 -1.39
N ARG A 351 12.87 8.68 -0.82
CA ARG A 351 13.25 9.96 -1.43
C ARG A 351 13.88 9.74 -2.82
N GLY A 352 14.78 8.74 -2.91
CA GLY A 352 15.38 8.33 -4.19
C GLY A 352 14.35 7.79 -5.18
N HIS A 353 13.44 6.92 -4.74
CA HIS A 353 12.35 6.38 -5.58
C HIS A 353 11.45 7.49 -6.13
N LEU A 354 11.14 8.50 -5.33
CA LEU A 354 10.32 9.64 -5.75
C LEU A 354 11.09 10.68 -6.58
N GLY A 355 12.41 10.55 -6.72
CA GLY A 355 13.25 11.49 -7.48
C GLY A 355 13.40 12.85 -6.80
N LEU A 356 13.37 12.90 -5.46
CA LEU A 356 13.49 14.13 -4.72
C LEU A 356 14.92 14.70 -4.75
N PRO A 357 15.10 16.03 -4.71
CA PRO A 357 16.42 16.65 -4.75
C PRO A 357 17.35 16.17 -3.61
N GLY A 358 18.61 15.93 -3.95
CA GLY A 358 19.64 15.50 -2.99
C GLY A 358 19.53 14.03 -2.56
N ALA A 359 18.53 13.28 -3.04
CA ALA A 359 18.45 11.86 -2.84
C ALA A 359 19.20 11.16 -3.99
N GLY A 360 20.11 10.26 -3.65
CA GLY A 360 20.64 9.32 -4.62
C GLY A 360 19.50 8.44 -5.14
N GLY A 361 19.52 8.10 -6.41
CA GLY A 361 18.49 7.25 -7.00
C GLY A 361 18.14 7.69 -8.41
N GLY A 362 17.09 7.06 -8.96
CA GLY A 362 16.70 7.20 -10.35
C GLY A 362 17.28 6.09 -11.21
N VAL A 363 16.85 6.05 -12.45
CA VAL A 363 17.27 5.01 -13.41
C VAL A 363 17.96 5.62 -14.61
N THR A 364 18.78 4.83 -15.25
CA THR A 364 19.43 5.17 -16.51
C THR A 364 19.16 4.07 -17.51
N ALA A 365 18.96 4.44 -18.78
CA ALA A 365 18.82 3.49 -19.86
C ALA A 365 20.18 2.95 -20.27
N GLY A 366 20.31 1.65 -20.30
CA GLY A 366 21.48 0.97 -20.82
C GLY A 366 21.61 1.14 -22.34
N PRO A 367 22.77 0.75 -22.91
CA PRO A 367 23.02 0.90 -24.36
C PRO A 367 22.05 0.10 -25.23
N ALA A 368 21.52 -1.01 -24.72
CA ALA A 368 20.59 -1.89 -25.43
C ALA A 368 19.11 -1.45 -25.32
N ALA A 369 18.78 -0.46 -24.49
CA ALA A 369 17.42 0.05 -24.38
C ALA A 369 17.00 0.74 -25.68
N ASP A 370 15.78 0.46 -26.14
CA ASP A 370 15.22 1.17 -27.28
C ASP A 370 14.87 2.64 -26.90
N GLU A 371 14.58 3.43 -27.94
CA GLU A 371 14.28 4.86 -27.79
C GLU A 371 13.02 5.09 -26.94
N TRP A 372 12.02 4.24 -27.06
CA TRP A 372 10.78 4.35 -26.30
C TRP A 372 11.03 4.07 -24.80
N VAL A 373 11.82 3.03 -24.48
CA VAL A 373 12.22 2.71 -23.09
C VAL A 373 13.01 3.88 -22.49
N ARG A 374 13.94 4.48 -23.25
CA ARG A 374 14.72 5.63 -22.79
C ARG A 374 13.82 6.82 -22.42
N ARG A 375 12.87 7.15 -23.29
CA ARG A 375 11.92 8.26 -23.05
C ARG A 375 11.00 8.00 -21.86
N ASN A 376 10.69 6.76 -21.54
CA ASN A 376 9.76 6.38 -20.47
C ASN A 376 10.47 5.75 -19.25
N ALA A 377 11.79 5.87 -19.13
CA ALA A 377 12.58 5.15 -18.12
C ALA A 377 12.07 5.34 -16.70
N ASP A 378 11.84 6.57 -16.27
CA ASP A 378 11.35 6.87 -14.91
C ASP A 378 9.93 6.35 -14.68
N ARG A 379 9.04 6.42 -15.69
CA ARG A 379 7.66 5.91 -15.61
C ARG A 379 7.64 4.38 -15.55
N ILE A 380 8.48 3.71 -16.34
CA ILE A 380 8.65 2.27 -16.31
C ILE A 380 9.15 1.86 -14.93
N ALA A 381 10.23 2.48 -14.45
CA ALA A 381 10.82 2.17 -13.14
C ALA A 381 9.81 2.35 -11.99
N ALA A 382 9.06 3.45 -12.00
CA ALA A 382 8.00 3.72 -11.00
C ALA A 382 6.83 2.74 -11.06
N SER A 383 6.71 1.96 -12.13
CA SER A 383 5.64 0.99 -12.35
C SER A 383 6.08 -0.47 -12.15
N ILE A 384 7.35 -0.72 -11.78
CA ILE A 384 7.85 -2.07 -11.53
C ILE A 384 7.44 -2.53 -10.12
N PRO A 385 6.71 -3.64 -9.99
CA PRO A 385 6.23 -4.16 -8.71
C PRO A 385 7.31 -5.01 -8.02
N ALA A 386 8.43 -4.40 -7.66
CA ALA A 386 9.56 -5.04 -7.00
C ALA A 386 10.36 -4.04 -6.17
N THR A 387 11.10 -4.54 -5.19
CA THR A 387 12.03 -3.79 -4.34
C THR A 387 13.42 -4.45 -4.33
N GLY A 388 14.43 -3.75 -3.87
CA GLY A 388 15.77 -4.28 -3.65
C GLY A 388 16.39 -4.97 -4.89
N ALA A 389 16.97 -6.16 -4.70
CA ALA A 389 17.63 -6.91 -5.76
C ALA A 389 16.66 -7.34 -6.89
N ALA A 390 15.40 -7.64 -6.55
CA ALA A 390 14.39 -7.99 -7.54
C ALA A 390 14.07 -6.79 -8.46
N LEU A 391 14.06 -5.57 -7.94
CA LEU A 391 13.90 -4.36 -8.73
C LEU A 391 15.05 -4.18 -9.70
N ALA A 392 16.31 -4.35 -9.24
CA ALA A 392 17.48 -4.25 -10.09
C ALA A 392 17.45 -5.28 -11.24
N ALA A 393 17.08 -6.52 -10.93
CA ALA A 393 16.93 -7.57 -11.95
C ALA A 393 15.80 -7.27 -12.95
N ALA A 394 14.65 -6.77 -12.47
CA ALA A 394 13.53 -6.39 -13.31
C ALA A 394 13.86 -5.20 -14.23
N LEU A 395 14.54 -4.19 -13.70
CA LEU A 395 15.07 -3.07 -14.51
C LEU A 395 15.97 -3.57 -15.64
N GLY A 396 16.87 -4.54 -15.35
CA GLY A 396 17.74 -5.15 -16.34
C GLY A 396 16.99 -5.84 -17.49
N GLN A 397 15.83 -6.47 -17.21
CA GLN A 397 15.01 -7.09 -18.25
C GLN A 397 14.47 -6.09 -19.29
N VAL A 398 14.23 -4.86 -18.87
CA VAL A 398 13.73 -3.78 -19.74
C VAL A 398 14.83 -2.84 -20.23
N GLY A 399 16.09 -3.21 -20.01
CA GLY A 399 17.25 -2.41 -20.46
C GLY A 399 17.52 -1.17 -19.60
N LEU A 400 17.03 -1.11 -18.38
CA LEU A 400 17.27 -0.06 -17.42
C LEU A 400 18.21 -0.53 -16.31
N GLY A 401 18.88 0.42 -15.65
CA GLY A 401 19.69 0.16 -14.47
C GLY A 401 19.63 1.33 -13.49
N PRO A 402 20.08 1.15 -12.26
CA PRO A 402 20.17 2.28 -11.32
C PRO A 402 21.15 3.34 -11.87
N ARG A 403 20.85 4.59 -11.61
CA ARG A 403 21.79 5.69 -11.89
C ARG A 403 22.97 5.57 -10.93
N ALA A 404 24.17 5.60 -11.46
CA ALA A 404 25.40 5.55 -10.68
C ALA A 404 25.57 6.77 -9.75
#